data_784daadf0edf26261319a2ed219ca23f
#
_entry.id   784daadf0edf26261319a2ed219ca23f
#
_cell.length_a   1.000
_cell.length_b   1.000
_cell.length_c   1.000
_cell.angle_alpha   90.00
_cell.angle_beta   90.00
_cell.angle_gamma   90.00
#
_symmetry.space_group_name_H-M   'P 1'
#
loop_
_entity.id
_entity.type
_entity.pdbx_description
1 polymer ?
#
loop_
_entity_poly.entity_id
_entity_poly.type
_entity_poly.pdbx_seq_one_letter_code
_entity_poly.pdbx_strand_id
1 'polypeptide(L)'
;MATAATPSVFRRFGRGFINYWKTIGNDYKLVAVDTFEACKARPVKAGIYFSGLGVLVYAYCTNPSELRSMNELRELRQVMSLLPASIHNKESDAELAERSLLLNQHRLHYYNLWFFSILVQSPHDSSVKLYKTQDRNLKDYPWTELFANIYDVGYFGKWRRLEKKFKDYDVNRDELDLLPD
;
A
#
# COMPACT_ATOMS: atom_id res chain seq x y z
N MET A 1 58.53 -5.75 -43.97
CA MET A 1 57.50 -4.71 -43.66
C MET A 1 56.28 -5.44 -43.05
N ALA A 2 56.09 -5.34 -41.76
CA ALA A 2 54.98 -5.98 -41.08
C ALA A 2 53.83 -4.97 -41.00
N THR A 3 52.71 -5.25 -41.67
CA THR A 3 51.49 -4.46 -41.63
C THR A 3 50.79 -4.68 -40.28
N ALA A 4 50.79 -3.67 -39.44
CA ALA A 4 50.06 -3.63 -38.21
C ALA A 4 48.55 -3.61 -38.48
N ALA A 5 47.87 -4.71 -38.20
CA ALA A 5 46.42 -4.84 -38.32
C ALA A 5 45.71 -3.86 -37.36
N THR A 6 45.00 -2.88 -37.89
CA THR A 6 44.14 -1.95 -37.13
C THR A 6 43.05 -2.73 -36.44
N PRO A 7 42.89 -2.63 -35.10
CA PRO A 7 41.85 -3.37 -34.39
C PRO A 7 40.47 -2.85 -34.83
N SER A 8 39.59 -3.77 -35.22
CA SER A 8 38.24 -3.47 -35.72
C SER A 8 37.46 -2.60 -34.72
N VAL A 9 36.68 -1.65 -35.19
CA VAL A 9 35.86 -0.71 -34.40
C VAL A 9 35.01 -1.44 -33.36
N PHE A 10 34.53 -2.64 -33.66
CA PHE A 10 33.80 -3.52 -32.75
C PHE A 10 34.61 -3.93 -31.53
N ARG A 11 35.89 -4.19 -31.64
CA ARG A 11 36.76 -4.51 -30.48
C ARG A 11 37.03 -3.31 -29.56
N ARG A 12 36.98 -2.11 -30.10
CA ARG A 12 37.11 -0.86 -29.34
C ARG A 12 35.84 -0.58 -28.53
N PHE A 13 34.64 -0.77 -29.10
CA PHE A 13 33.37 -0.63 -28.43
C PHE A 13 33.21 -1.66 -27.29
N GLY A 14 33.53 -2.92 -27.56
CA GLY A 14 33.44 -3.97 -26.55
C GLY A 14 34.36 -3.75 -25.34
N ARG A 15 35.57 -3.26 -25.57
CA ARG A 15 36.52 -2.94 -24.46
C ARG A 15 36.05 -1.74 -23.64
N GLY A 16 35.50 -0.69 -24.28
CA GLY A 16 34.94 0.48 -23.60
C GLY A 16 33.77 0.11 -22.69
N PHE A 17 32.89 -0.75 -23.19
CA PHE A 17 31.74 -1.22 -22.44
C PHE A 17 32.15 -2.07 -21.22
N ILE A 18 33.08 -3.00 -21.39
CA ILE A 18 33.59 -3.84 -20.27
C ILE A 18 34.31 -2.98 -19.23
N ASN A 19 35.12 -2.00 -19.68
CA ASN A 19 35.81 -1.11 -18.74
C ASN A 19 34.83 -0.23 -17.97
N TYR A 20 33.78 0.27 -18.61
CA TYR A 20 32.71 1.02 -17.96
C TYR A 20 32.05 0.21 -16.81
N TRP A 21 31.65 -1.03 -17.11
CA TRP A 21 31.07 -1.90 -16.07
C TRP A 21 32.06 -2.30 -14.97
N LYS A 22 33.33 -2.47 -15.30
CA LYS A 22 34.38 -2.68 -14.30
C LYS A 22 34.57 -1.47 -13.39
N THR A 23 34.56 -0.27 -13.95
CA THR A 23 34.65 0.97 -13.15
C THR A 23 33.46 1.09 -12.22
N ILE A 24 32.24 0.92 -12.73
CA ILE A 24 31.03 0.91 -11.91
C ILE A 24 31.12 -0.15 -10.80
N GLY A 25 31.52 -1.38 -11.14
CA GLY A 25 31.65 -2.44 -10.14
C GLY A 25 32.68 -2.13 -9.05
N ASN A 26 33.80 -1.49 -9.42
CA ASN A 26 34.81 -1.05 -8.47
C ASN A 26 34.28 0.08 -7.56
N ASP A 27 33.56 1.05 -8.13
CA ASP A 27 32.96 2.16 -7.39
C ASP A 27 31.94 1.65 -6.36
N TYR A 28 31.04 0.73 -6.76
CA TYR A 28 30.11 0.08 -5.82
C TYR A 28 30.83 -0.71 -4.73
N LYS A 29 31.92 -1.43 -5.07
CA LYS A 29 32.73 -2.13 -4.10
C LYS A 29 33.37 -1.18 -3.08
N LEU A 30 33.90 -0.05 -3.55
CA LEU A 30 34.51 0.97 -2.71
C LEU A 30 33.49 1.57 -1.75
N VAL A 31 32.32 1.95 -2.26
CA VAL A 31 31.20 2.45 -1.45
C VAL A 31 30.75 1.41 -0.42
N ALA A 32 30.69 0.13 -0.79
CA ALA A 32 30.32 -0.92 0.15
C ALA A 32 31.35 -1.07 1.30
N VAL A 33 32.65 -1.01 1.01
CA VAL A 33 33.71 -1.06 2.01
C VAL A 33 33.64 0.17 2.93
N ASP A 34 33.53 1.36 2.37
CA ASP A 34 33.42 2.61 3.14
C ASP A 34 32.18 2.63 4.02
N THR A 35 31.05 2.13 3.51
CA THR A 35 29.81 1.98 4.29
C THR A 35 30.02 1.03 5.48
N PHE A 36 30.68 -0.10 5.24
CA PHE A 36 30.95 -1.07 6.29
C PHE A 36 31.88 -0.52 7.38
N GLU A 37 32.91 0.22 7.01
CA GLU A 37 33.81 0.90 7.96
C GLU A 37 33.07 2.01 8.73
N ALA A 38 32.23 2.80 8.05
CA ALA A 38 31.39 3.80 8.69
C ALA A 38 30.39 3.19 9.69
N CYS A 39 29.83 2.02 9.37
CA CYS A 39 28.96 1.26 10.28
C CYS A 39 29.71 0.81 11.54
N LYS A 40 30.95 0.33 11.39
CA LYS A 40 31.81 -0.04 12.53
C LYS A 40 32.17 1.16 13.40
N ALA A 41 32.45 2.30 12.77
CA ALA A 41 32.83 3.51 13.51
C ALA A 41 31.64 4.11 14.31
N ARG A 42 30.39 3.89 13.86
CA ARG A 42 29.17 4.45 14.50
C ARG A 42 28.05 3.40 14.58
N PRO A 43 28.19 2.38 15.45
CA PRO A 43 27.27 1.23 15.47
C PRO A 43 25.83 1.61 15.81
N VAL A 44 25.60 2.61 16.68
CA VAL A 44 24.25 3.06 17.05
C VAL A 44 23.53 3.69 15.86
N LYS A 45 24.21 4.54 15.08
CA LYS A 45 23.60 5.12 13.86
C LYS A 45 23.32 4.04 12.81
N ALA A 46 24.25 3.13 12.60
CA ALA A 46 24.07 2.00 11.70
C ALA A 46 22.84 1.16 12.12
N GLY A 47 22.71 0.85 13.41
CA GLY A 47 21.56 0.13 13.95
C GLY A 47 20.23 0.82 13.66
N ILE A 48 20.15 2.14 13.82
CA ILE A 48 18.93 2.93 13.49
C ILE A 48 18.60 2.84 12.01
N TYR A 49 19.58 2.99 11.12
CA TYR A 49 19.33 2.90 9.67
C TYR A 49 18.91 1.49 9.24
N PHE A 50 19.55 0.44 9.75
CA PHE A 50 19.18 -0.95 9.43
C PHE A 50 17.80 -1.31 10.02
N SER A 51 17.48 -0.87 11.23
CA SER A 51 16.14 -1.10 11.80
C SER A 51 15.06 -0.35 11.01
N GLY A 52 15.31 0.89 10.60
CA GLY A 52 14.40 1.65 9.74
C GLY A 52 14.17 0.96 8.39
N LEU A 53 15.26 0.50 7.75
CA LEU A 53 15.16 -0.26 6.51
C LEU A 53 14.38 -1.57 6.70
N GLY A 54 14.62 -2.29 7.81
CA GLY A 54 13.88 -3.50 8.16
C GLY A 54 12.39 -3.26 8.32
N VAL A 55 11.99 -2.15 8.97
CA VAL A 55 10.58 -1.75 9.10
C VAL A 55 9.98 -1.43 7.72
N LEU A 56 10.69 -0.74 6.84
CA LEU A 56 10.21 -0.46 5.49
C LEU A 56 10.01 -1.74 4.67
N VAL A 57 10.97 -2.66 4.71
CA VAL A 57 10.85 -3.96 4.04
C VAL A 57 9.66 -4.74 4.61
N TYR A 58 9.49 -4.76 5.92
CA TYR A 58 8.35 -5.40 6.56
C TYR A 58 7.02 -4.76 6.14
N ALA A 59 6.94 -3.44 6.11
CA ALA A 59 5.75 -2.72 5.65
C ALA A 59 5.42 -3.05 4.19
N TYR A 60 6.43 -3.10 3.32
CA TYR A 60 6.26 -3.48 1.92
C TYR A 60 5.73 -4.92 1.77
N CYS A 61 6.33 -5.88 2.47
CA CYS A 61 5.94 -7.30 2.40
C CYS A 61 4.56 -7.57 3.00
N THR A 62 4.13 -6.77 3.99
CA THR A 62 2.85 -6.93 4.69
C THR A 62 1.76 -5.99 4.19
N ASN A 63 2.02 -5.22 3.13
CA ASN A 63 1.03 -4.29 2.59
C ASN A 63 -0.22 -5.04 2.09
N PRO A 64 -1.44 -4.70 2.58
CA PRO A 64 -2.64 -5.43 2.20
C PRO A 64 -3.03 -5.15 0.74
N SER A 65 -3.33 -6.23 0.00
CA SER A 65 -3.80 -6.15 -1.39
C SER A 65 -5.30 -5.88 -1.46
N GLU A 66 -5.77 -5.48 -2.64
CA GLU A 66 -7.20 -5.32 -2.92
C GLU A 66 -8.00 -6.59 -2.69
N LEU A 67 -7.50 -7.73 -3.18
CA LEU A 67 -8.13 -9.05 -2.98
C LEU A 67 -8.25 -9.39 -1.49
N ARG A 68 -7.24 -9.05 -0.70
CA ARG A 68 -7.28 -9.26 0.76
C ARG A 68 -8.37 -8.42 1.40
N SER A 69 -8.53 -7.15 1.00
CA SER A 69 -9.62 -6.29 1.48
C SER A 69 -11.00 -6.87 1.19
N MET A 70 -11.20 -7.40 -0.02
CA MET A 70 -12.46 -8.03 -0.41
C MET A 70 -12.73 -9.33 0.36
N ASN A 71 -11.70 -10.16 0.56
CA ASN A 71 -11.84 -11.40 1.30
C ASN A 71 -12.12 -11.13 2.78
N GLU A 72 -11.41 -10.20 3.41
CA GLU A 72 -11.65 -9.79 4.79
C GLU A 72 -13.09 -9.29 4.98
N LEU A 73 -13.60 -8.47 4.06
CA LEU A 73 -14.99 -8.04 4.09
C LEU A 73 -15.99 -9.21 4.00
N ARG A 74 -15.70 -10.21 3.16
CA ARG A 74 -16.55 -11.42 3.04
C ARG A 74 -16.52 -12.24 4.33
N GLU A 75 -15.35 -12.46 4.91
CA GLU A 75 -15.17 -13.17 6.17
C GLU A 75 -15.93 -12.48 7.30
N LEU A 76 -15.79 -11.16 7.44
CA LEU A 76 -16.48 -10.40 8.47
C LEU A 76 -18.01 -10.46 8.28
N ARG A 77 -18.50 -10.39 7.05
CA ARG A 77 -19.94 -10.59 6.78
C ARG A 77 -20.43 -11.99 7.16
N GLN A 78 -19.63 -13.01 6.89
CA GLN A 78 -19.96 -14.36 7.27
C GLN A 78 -20.00 -14.50 8.80
N VAL A 79 -19.04 -13.94 9.52
CA VAL A 79 -19.02 -13.92 10.97
C VAL A 79 -20.27 -13.24 11.52
N MET A 80 -20.63 -12.05 11.01
CA MET A 80 -21.86 -11.35 11.43
C MET A 80 -23.13 -12.17 11.15
N SER A 81 -23.20 -12.86 10.01
CA SER A 81 -24.39 -13.67 9.69
C SER A 81 -24.60 -14.87 10.61
N LEU A 82 -23.58 -15.30 11.35
CA LEU A 82 -23.65 -16.38 12.32
C LEU A 82 -24.15 -15.92 13.70
N LEU A 83 -24.15 -14.61 13.93
CA LEU A 83 -24.60 -14.03 15.20
C LEU A 83 -26.08 -13.66 15.14
N PRO A 84 -26.82 -13.72 16.27
CA PRO A 84 -28.16 -13.17 16.37
C PRO A 84 -28.13 -11.63 16.19
N ALA A 85 -29.07 -11.08 15.44
CA ALA A 85 -29.13 -9.65 15.16
C ALA A 85 -29.27 -8.76 16.43
N SER A 86 -29.77 -9.32 17.53
CA SER A 86 -29.92 -8.61 18.80
C SER A 86 -28.60 -8.17 19.42
N ILE A 87 -27.51 -8.94 19.19
CA ILE A 87 -26.19 -8.66 19.78
C ILE A 87 -25.26 -7.90 18.84
N HIS A 88 -25.70 -7.64 17.59
CA HIS A 88 -24.89 -6.90 16.63
C HIS A 88 -24.58 -5.49 17.09
N ASN A 89 -23.32 -5.08 16.89
CA ASN A 89 -22.96 -3.68 17.01
C ASN A 89 -23.43 -2.91 15.78
N LYS A 90 -24.28 -1.91 15.97
CA LYS A 90 -24.84 -1.09 14.90
C LYS A 90 -23.77 -0.36 14.06
N GLU A 91 -22.64 0.03 14.66
CA GLU A 91 -21.54 0.66 13.95
C GLU A 91 -20.82 -0.32 13.01
N SER A 92 -20.66 -1.58 13.44
CA SER A 92 -20.06 -2.64 12.62
C SER A 92 -20.96 -3.00 11.45
N ASP A 93 -22.26 -3.13 11.67
CA ASP A 93 -23.24 -3.39 10.61
C ASP A 93 -23.29 -2.26 9.60
N ALA A 94 -23.31 -1.01 10.06
CA ALA A 94 -23.31 0.16 9.20
C ALA A 94 -22.04 0.24 8.34
N GLU A 95 -20.87 -0.02 8.91
CA GLU A 95 -19.59 -0.05 8.16
C GLU A 95 -19.58 -1.13 7.09
N LEU A 96 -20.06 -2.36 7.42
CA LEU A 96 -20.13 -3.45 6.45
C LEU A 96 -21.13 -3.15 5.33
N ALA A 97 -22.27 -2.56 5.65
CA ALA A 97 -23.29 -2.16 4.69
C ALA A 97 -22.75 -1.06 3.75
N GLU A 98 -22.17 0.00 4.32
CA GLU A 98 -21.60 1.12 3.57
C GLU A 98 -20.48 0.66 2.64
N ARG A 99 -19.50 -0.10 3.15
CA ARG A 99 -18.38 -0.62 2.36
C ARG A 99 -18.85 -1.52 1.23
N SER A 100 -19.85 -2.33 1.49
CA SER A 100 -20.44 -3.21 0.48
C SER A 100 -21.19 -2.45 -0.59
N LEU A 101 -21.92 -1.41 -0.20
CA LEU A 101 -22.62 -0.53 -1.14
C LEU A 101 -21.62 0.17 -2.06
N LEU A 102 -20.56 0.75 -1.49
CA LEU A 102 -19.51 1.44 -2.25
C LEU A 102 -18.78 0.50 -3.22
N LEU A 103 -18.51 -0.74 -2.82
CA LEU A 103 -17.92 -1.75 -3.70
C LEU A 103 -18.86 -2.14 -4.84
N ASN A 104 -20.14 -2.38 -4.55
CA ASN A 104 -21.15 -2.72 -5.56
C ASN A 104 -21.37 -1.59 -6.57
N GLN A 105 -21.28 -0.36 -6.13
CA GLN A 105 -21.37 0.84 -6.98
C GLN A 105 -20.04 1.16 -7.69
N HIS A 106 -19.00 0.37 -7.51
CA HIS A 106 -17.65 0.66 -8.03
C HIS A 106 -17.14 2.07 -7.69
N ARG A 107 -17.49 2.57 -6.51
CA ARG A 107 -17.08 3.88 -5.99
C ARG A 107 -15.86 3.81 -5.08
N LEU A 108 -15.43 2.61 -4.68
CA LEU A 108 -14.28 2.39 -3.85
C LEU A 108 -13.09 1.97 -4.72
N HIS A 109 -12.07 2.80 -4.76
CA HIS A 109 -10.87 2.59 -5.56
C HIS A 109 -9.69 2.27 -4.66
N TYR A 110 -8.96 1.20 -5.01
CA TYR A 110 -7.74 0.77 -4.32
C TYR A 110 -6.51 1.38 -4.96
N TYR A 111 -5.63 1.98 -4.13
CA TYR A 111 -4.33 2.48 -4.54
C TYR A 111 -3.24 1.88 -3.66
N ASN A 112 -2.26 1.23 -4.30
CA ASN A 112 -1.09 0.68 -3.63
C ASN A 112 0.05 1.71 -3.66
N LEU A 113 0.51 2.14 -2.47
CA LEU A 113 1.60 3.09 -2.30
C LEU A 113 2.87 2.41 -1.76
N TRP A 114 3.06 1.12 -2.09
CA TRP A 114 4.20 0.27 -1.77
C TRP A 114 4.29 -0.12 -0.28
N PHE A 115 4.39 0.84 0.62
CA PHE A 115 4.50 0.60 2.07
C PHE A 115 3.14 0.57 2.79
N PHE A 116 2.14 1.15 2.17
CA PHE A 116 0.76 1.17 2.63
C PHE A 116 -0.19 1.24 1.44
N SER A 117 -1.43 0.91 1.67
CA SER A 117 -2.50 0.99 0.66
C SER A 117 -3.62 1.88 1.17
N ILE A 118 -4.30 2.55 0.25
CA ILE A 118 -5.45 3.38 0.57
C ILE A 118 -6.66 2.96 -0.25
N LEU A 119 -7.83 3.02 0.38
CA LEU A 119 -9.12 2.96 -0.28
C LEU A 119 -9.66 4.37 -0.36
N VAL A 120 -9.98 4.80 -1.56
CA VAL A 120 -10.49 6.14 -1.84
C VAL A 120 -11.91 6.03 -2.37
N GLN A 121 -12.81 6.77 -1.77
CA GLN A 121 -14.20 6.84 -2.19
C GLN A 121 -14.36 7.86 -3.33
N SER A 122 -14.97 7.44 -4.45
CA SER A 122 -15.35 8.35 -5.52
C SER A 122 -16.74 8.94 -5.24
N PRO A 123 -16.96 10.24 -5.48
CA PRO A 123 -18.26 10.87 -5.32
C PRO A 123 -19.30 10.32 -6.32
N HIS A 124 -18.84 9.79 -7.45
CA HIS A 124 -19.71 9.34 -8.54
C HIS A 124 -19.55 7.86 -8.84
N ASP A 125 -20.63 7.22 -9.26
CA ASP A 125 -20.64 5.85 -9.75
C ASP A 125 -19.84 5.71 -11.06
N SER A 126 -19.38 4.50 -11.33
CA SER A 126 -18.64 4.15 -12.56
C SER A 126 -19.47 4.34 -13.84
N SER A 127 -20.81 4.28 -13.74
CA SER A 127 -21.74 4.54 -14.85
C SER A 127 -21.60 5.95 -15.43
N VAL A 128 -21.12 6.91 -14.62
CA VAL A 128 -20.94 8.32 -15.02
C VAL A 128 -19.65 8.53 -15.84
N LYS A 129 -18.83 7.53 -16.05
CA LYS A 129 -17.56 7.64 -16.81
C LYS A 129 -17.73 8.21 -18.22
N LEU A 130 -18.84 7.91 -18.89
CA LEU A 130 -19.15 8.43 -20.23
C LEU A 130 -19.28 9.97 -20.25
N TYR A 131 -19.80 10.55 -19.16
CA TYR A 131 -20.02 12.01 -19.05
C TYR A 131 -18.80 12.74 -18.49
N LYS A 132 -17.90 12.05 -17.78
CA LYS A 132 -16.66 12.63 -17.22
C LYS A 132 -15.73 13.26 -18.27
N THR A 133 -15.77 12.77 -19.52
CA THR A 133 -14.97 13.33 -20.61
C THR A 133 -15.59 14.60 -21.19
N GLN A 134 -16.89 14.79 -21.03
CA GLN A 134 -17.65 15.88 -21.63
C GLN A 134 -17.88 17.05 -20.65
N ASP A 135 -18.09 16.74 -19.37
CA ASP A 135 -18.30 17.76 -18.34
C ASP A 135 -17.07 17.91 -17.43
N ARG A 136 -16.58 19.16 -17.35
CA ARG A 136 -15.43 19.52 -16.52
C ARG A 136 -15.70 19.34 -15.02
N ASN A 137 -16.97 19.53 -14.60
CA ASN A 137 -17.37 19.40 -13.20
C ASN A 137 -17.43 17.93 -12.73
N LEU A 138 -17.53 16.97 -13.67
CA LEU A 138 -17.52 15.55 -13.39
C LEU A 138 -16.10 14.93 -13.45
N LYS A 139 -15.08 15.73 -13.77
CA LYS A 139 -13.69 15.25 -13.74
C LYS A 139 -13.23 15.15 -12.30
N ASP A 140 -13.07 13.91 -11.83
CA ASP A 140 -12.37 13.65 -10.58
C ASP A 140 -10.90 14.04 -10.77
N TYR A 141 -10.47 14.97 -9.96
CA TYR A 141 -9.05 15.23 -9.76
C TYR A 141 -8.63 14.52 -8.46
N PRO A 142 -8.25 13.24 -8.52
CA PRO A 142 -7.99 12.43 -7.31
C PRO A 142 -6.92 13.05 -6.40
N TRP A 143 -6.06 13.90 -6.97
CA TRP A 143 -4.96 14.52 -6.24
C TRP A 143 -5.36 15.74 -5.42
N THR A 144 -6.41 16.48 -5.81
CA THR A 144 -6.85 17.69 -5.09
C THR A 144 -7.71 17.36 -3.87
N GLU A 145 -8.47 16.28 -3.94
CA GLU A 145 -9.39 15.86 -2.88
C GLU A 145 -9.03 14.49 -2.28
N LEU A 146 -7.84 13.99 -2.60
CA LEU A 146 -7.40 12.66 -2.16
C LEU A 146 -7.57 12.47 -0.66
N PHE A 147 -7.09 13.43 0.13
CA PHE A 147 -7.12 13.32 1.59
C PHE A 147 -8.53 13.41 2.17
N ALA A 148 -9.44 14.16 1.54
CA ALA A 148 -10.82 14.27 1.98
C ALA A 148 -11.63 13.00 1.67
N ASN A 149 -11.25 12.29 0.61
CA ASN A 149 -11.95 11.12 0.11
C ASN A 149 -11.31 9.78 0.51
N ILE A 150 -10.28 9.79 1.38
CA ILE A 150 -9.72 8.55 1.93
C ILE A 150 -10.77 7.87 2.81
N TYR A 151 -11.21 6.69 2.38
CA TYR A 151 -12.16 5.87 3.11
C TYR A 151 -11.49 5.02 4.18
N ASP A 152 -10.38 4.34 3.83
CA ASP A 152 -9.63 3.49 4.75
C ASP A 152 -8.15 3.44 4.36
N VAL A 153 -7.29 3.17 5.35
CA VAL A 153 -5.84 3.03 5.17
C VAL A 153 -5.41 1.64 5.64
N GLY A 154 -4.72 0.93 4.75
CA GLY A 154 -4.16 -0.38 5.02
C GLY A 154 -2.65 -0.34 5.20
N TYR A 155 -2.14 -0.84 6.32
CA TYR A 155 -0.71 -1.05 6.56
C TYR A 155 -0.49 -2.19 7.56
N PHE A 156 0.67 -2.83 7.49
CA PHE A 156 1.01 -4.00 8.29
C PHE A 156 -0.05 -5.11 8.23
N GLY A 157 -0.59 -5.35 7.05
CA GLY A 157 -1.54 -6.42 6.77
C GLY A 157 -2.97 -6.20 7.24
N LYS A 158 -3.34 -5.00 7.72
CA LYS A 158 -4.66 -4.71 8.28
C LYS A 158 -5.25 -3.40 7.75
N TRP A 159 -6.57 -3.37 7.60
CA TRP A 159 -7.35 -2.18 7.27
C TRP A 159 -7.82 -1.50 8.56
N ARG A 160 -7.33 -0.28 8.80
CA ARG A 160 -7.44 0.35 10.13
C ARG A 160 -8.84 0.81 10.50
N ARG A 161 -9.57 1.38 9.56
CA ARG A 161 -10.96 1.77 9.81
C ARG A 161 -11.82 0.54 10.07
N LEU A 162 -11.66 -0.48 9.23
CA LEU A 162 -12.38 -1.73 9.36
C LEU A 162 -12.07 -2.42 10.71
N GLU A 163 -10.79 -2.58 11.05
CA GLU A 163 -10.37 -3.17 12.33
C GLU A 163 -10.94 -2.42 13.52
N LYS A 164 -10.89 -1.07 13.50
CA LYS A 164 -11.42 -0.24 14.59
C LYS A 164 -12.92 -0.38 14.75
N LYS A 165 -13.69 -0.37 13.65
CA LYS A 165 -15.15 -0.47 13.67
C LYS A 165 -15.64 -1.88 13.98
N PHE A 166 -14.78 -2.89 13.75
CA PHE A 166 -15.11 -4.30 13.95
C PHE A 166 -14.55 -4.89 15.26
N LYS A 167 -13.96 -4.07 16.10
CA LYS A 167 -13.33 -4.54 17.34
C LYS A 167 -14.34 -5.19 18.30
N ASP A 168 -15.51 -4.58 18.47
CA ASP A 168 -16.55 -4.99 19.40
C ASP A 168 -17.86 -5.29 18.63
N TYR A 169 -17.74 -6.10 17.56
CA TYR A 169 -18.83 -6.36 16.62
C TYR A 169 -19.99 -7.16 17.22
N ASP A 170 -19.74 -7.91 18.30
CA ASP A 170 -20.66 -8.76 19.03
C ASP A 170 -21.25 -8.09 20.27
N VAL A 171 -21.00 -6.81 20.48
CA VAL A 171 -21.48 -6.05 21.63
C VAL A 171 -22.47 -4.99 21.19
N ASN A 172 -23.75 -5.21 21.51
CA ASN A 172 -24.78 -4.19 21.31
C ASN A 172 -24.70 -3.15 22.44
N ARG A 173 -24.17 -1.97 22.15
CA ARG A 173 -23.99 -0.89 23.13
C ARG A 173 -25.31 -0.37 23.70
N ASP A 174 -26.39 -0.41 22.91
CA ASP A 174 -27.70 0.04 23.37
C ASP A 174 -28.27 -0.85 24.51
N GLU A 175 -27.88 -2.13 24.53
CA GLU A 175 -28.27 -3.02 25.63
C GLU A 175 -27.44 -2.78 26.90
N LEU A 176 -26.17 -2.43 26.74
CA LEU A 176 -25.29 -2.09 27.87
C LEU A 176 -25.77 -0.83 28.60
N ASP A 177 -26.24 0.19 27.84
CA ASP A 177 -26.74 1.44 28.40
C ASP A 177 -28.11 1.27 29.11
N LEU A 178 -28.80 0.14 28.89
CA LEU A 178 -30.08 -0.17 29.51
C LEU A 178 -29.94 -1.01 30.82
N LEU A 179 -28.73 -1.50 31.09
CA LEU A 179 -28.48 -2.24 32.36
C LEU A 179 -28.31 -1.22 33.49
N PRO A 180 -29.17 -1.25 34.55
CA PRO A 180 -28.98 -0.40 35.72
C PRO A 180 -27.71 -0.83 36.47
N ASP A 181 -26.92 0.14 36.94
CA ASP A 181 -25.75 -0.03 37.81
C ASP A 181 -26.05 -0.84 39.10
#